data_1539f097ed08ca4be5fa55760854e801
#
_entry.id   1539f097ed08ca4be5fa55760854e801
#
_cell.length_a   1.000
_cell.length_b   1.000
_cell.length_c   1.000
_cell.angle_alpha   90.00
_cell.angle_beta   90.00
_cell.angle_gamma   90.00
#
_symmetry.space_group_name_H-M   'P 1'
#
loop_
_entity.id
_entity.type
_entity.pdbx_description
1 polymer ?
#
loop_
_entity_poly.entity_id
_entity_poly.type
_entity_poly.pdbx_seq_one_letter_code
_entity_poly.pdbx_strand_id
1 'polypeptide(L)'
;IGLFTGRNTLSGMIPTNTLIMVIAIVALVVSAAMAIPPVRHLVTEKYLPVVKAYARNLVNVLARPKELALGIAGALVLNLATGLGFWAALMAFGYHTNPAETTFIFLLANTLGSAVPTPGGLGAVEAVLSVAFTAVGIPSSIAVSATLVYRIAFYWLRIPVGALAMKWLDMHNLI
;
A
#
# COMPACT_ATOMS: atom_id res chain seq x y z
N ILE A 1 -27.45 7.09 30.72
CA ILE A 1 -26.43 8.07 31.18
C ILE A 1 -25.18 7.25 31.53
N GLY A 2 -24.21 7.12 30.65
CA GLY A 2 -23.01 6.31 30.92
C GLY A 2 -22.21 5.98 29.67
N LEU A 3 -22.11 6.87 28.65
CA LEU A 3 -21.52 6.56 27.36
C LEU A 3 -20.37 7.49 26.94
N PHE A 4 -19.75 8.20 27.90
CA PHE A 4 -18.57 9.03 27.60
C PHE A 4 -17.54 8.95 28.73
N THR A 5 -16.95 7.77 28.92
CA THR A 5 -15.63 7.63 29.56
C THR A 5 -14.73 6.88 28.58
N GLY A 6 -14.49 7.48 27.43
CA GLY A 6 -13.43 7.09 26.49
C GLY A 6 -12.07 7.41 27.09
N ARG A 7 -11.63 6.60 28.04
CA ARG A 7 -10.22 6.56 28.45
C ARG A 7 -9.44 5.81 27.37
N ASN A 8 -8.71 6.59 26.61
CA ASN A 8 -7.47 6.25 25.89
C ASN A 8 -7.09 4.75 25.82
N THR A 9 -7.78 3.98 25.02
CA THR A 9 -7.43 2.58 24.75
C THR A 9 -6.24 2.43 23.80
N LEU A 10 -5.80 3.51 23.14
CA LEU A 10 -4.64 3.49 22.28
C LEU A 10 -3.31 3.69 23.00
N SER A 11 -3.31 4.29 24.20
CA SER A 11 -2.10 4.49 25.01
C SER A 11 -1.63 3.22 25.72
N GLY A 12 -2.44 2.15 25.73
CA GLY A 12 -2.11 0.87 26.35
C GLY A 12 -1.52 -0.18 25.41
N MET A 13 -1.54 0.03 24.09
CA MET A 13 -1.10 -0.99 23.12
C MET A 13 0.40 -0.95 22.78
N ILE A 14 1.07 0.18 23.03
CA ILE A 14 2.53 0.25 22.89
C ILE A 14 3.01 1.01 24.13
N PRO A 15 3.71 0.36 25.08
CA PRO A 15 4.27 1.06 26.22
C PRO A 15 5.25 2.13 25.71
N THR A 16 5.02 3.37 26.08
CA THR A 16 5.80 4.55 25.64
C THR A 16 7.30 4.32 25.81
N ASN A 17 7.67 3.57 26.85
CA ASN A 17 9.07 3.16 27.10
C ASN A 17 9.63 2.26 26.00
N THR A 18 8.84 1.34 25.43
CA THR A 18 9.27 0.46 24.34
C THR A 18 9.50 1.24 23.05
N LEU A 19 8.66 2.22 22.77
CA LEU A 19 8.77 3.07 21.59
C LEU A 19 10.00 3.98 21.69
N ILE A 20 10.23 4.57 22.85
CA ILE A 20 11.43 5.37 23.16
C ILE A 20 12.68 4.50 23.05
N MET A 21 12.65 3.28 23.61
CA MET A 21 13.77 2.36 23.55
C MET A 21 14.10 1.94 22.11
N VAL A 22 13.10 1.64 21.29
CA VAL A 22 13.30 1.32 19.86
C VAL A 22 13.90 2.50 19.11
N ILE A 23 13.37 3.72 19.33
CA ILE A 23 13.92 4.94 18.71
C ILE A 23 15.36 5.17 19.16
N ALA A 24 15.65 5.00 20.44
CA ALA A 24 17.01 5.15 20.99
C ALA A 24 17.98 4.12 20.39
N ILE A 25 17.56 2.86 20.27
CA ILE A 25 18.37 1.80 19.65
C ILE A 25 18.64 2.11 18.17
N VAL A 26 17.61 2.52 17.42
CA VAL A 26 17.75 2.90 16.01
C VAL A 26 18.69 4.11 15.88
N ALA A 27 18.53 5.13 16.71
CA ALA A 27 19.40 6.31 16.71
C ALA A 27 20.86 5.94 17.05
N LEU A 28 21.07 5.02 18.00
CA LEU A 28 22.39 4.53 18.38
C LEU A 28 23.03 3.72 17.25
N VAL A 29 22.28 2.84 16.60
CA VAL A 29 22.76 2.05 15.45
C VAL A 29 23.11 2.96 14.27
N VAL A 30 22.27 3.95 13.97
CA VAL A 30 22.52 4.93 12.89
C VAL A 30 23.75 5.78 13.23
N SER A 31 23.90 6.26 14.45
CA SER A 31 25.07 7.05 14.85
C SER A 31 26.35 6.23 14.84
N ALA A 32 26.31 4.98 15.30
CA ALA A 32 27.45 4.06 15.23
C ALA A 32 27.83 3.72 13.76
N ALA A 33 26.84 3.48 12.89
CA ALA A 33 27.09 3.28 11.47
C ALA A 33 27.70 4.50 10.80
N MET A 34 27.29 5.71 11.16
CA MET A 34 27.85 6.96 10.65
C MET A 34 29.27 7.27 11.19
N ALA A 35 29.69 6.63 12.28
CA ALA A 35 31.06 6.72 12.78
C ALA A 35 32.06 5.90 11.93
N ILE A 36 31.59 4.97 11.11
CA ILE A 36 32.40 4.15 10.25
C ILE A 36 32.71 4.92 8.94
N PRO A 37 33.96 5.28 8.62
CA PRO A 37 34.31 6.13 7.49
C PRO A 37 33.74 5.67 6.14
N PRO A 38 33.83 4.36 5.72
CA PRO A 38 33.25 3.91 4.47
C PRO A 38 31.73 4.04 4.40
N VAL A 39 31.02 3.85 5.51
CA VAL A 39 29.56 3.99 5.57
C VAL A 39 29.15 5.46 5.44
N ARG A 40 29.85 6.34 6.13
CA ARG A 40 29.65 7.79 6.02
C ARG A 40 29.86 8.28 4.59
N HIS A 41 30.91 7.86 3.91
CA HIS A 41 31.20 8.23 2.51
C HIS A 41 30.08 7.74 1.58
N LEU A 42 29.62 6.51 1.77
CA LEU A 42 28.53 5.93 0.99
C LEU A 42 27.22 6.70 1.20
N VAL A 43 26.89 7.05 2.43
CA VAL A 43 25.67 7.80 2.76
C VAL A 43 25.72 9.23 2.24
N THR A 44 26.84 9.94 2.45
CA THR A 44 26.96 11.35 2.07
C THR A 44 27.12 11.58 0.58
N GLU A 45 27.84 10.71 -0.12
CA GLU A 45 28.13 10.90 -1.55
C GLU A 45 27.12 10.20 -2.46
N LYS A 46 26.60 9.05 -2.06
CA LYS A 46 25.68 8.29 -2.91
C LYS A 46 24.22 8.50 -2.55
N TYR A 47 23.86 8.46 -1.28
CA TYR A 47 22.45 8.51 -0.87
C TYR A 47 21.95 9.92 -0.56
N LEU A 48 22.75 10.78 0.04
CA LEU A 48 22.32 12.13 0.40
C LEU A 48 21.92 13.00 -0.82
N PRO A 49 22.65 13.02 -1.94
CA PRO A 49 22.24 13.76 -3.13
C PRO A 49 20.93 13.19 -3.73
N VAL A 50 20.75 11.88 -3.69
CA VAL A 50 19.52 11.21 -4.14
C VAL A 50 18.33 11.63 -3.27
N VAL A 51 18.47 11.55 -1.96
CA VAL A 51 17.44 11.99 -1.00
C VAL A 51 17.12 13.48 -1.17
N LYS A 52 18.13 14.34 -1.32
CA LYS A 52 17.93 15.78 -1.60
C LYS A 52 17.18 16.02 -2.91
N ALA A 53 17.51 15.26 -3.97
CA ALA A 53 16.81 15.38 -5.25
C ALA A 53 15.34 14.99 -5.12
N TYR A 54 15.05 13.87 -4.45
CA TYR A 54 13.66 13.44 -4.17
C TYR A 54 12.92 14.44 -3.29
N ALA A 55 13.54 14.97 -2.23
CA ALA A 55 12.95 15.97 -1.36
C ALA A 55 12.62 17.26 -2.14
N ARG A 56 13.53 17.70 -3.00
CA ARG A 56 13.29 18.88 -3.86
C ARG A 56 12.14 18.63 -4.84
N ASN A 57 12.10 17.46 -5.47
CA ASN A 57 11.01 17.09 -6.38
C ASN A 57 9.67 17.03 -5.64
N LEU A 58 9.66 16.47 -4.44
CA LEU A 58 8.45 16.44 -3.59
C LEU A 58 7.96 17.86 -3.27
N VAL A 59 8.86 18.76 -2.85
CA VAL A 59 8.51 20.17 -2.60
C VAL A 59 8.00 20.86 -3.86
N ASN A 60 8.60 20.60 -5.02
CA ASN A 60 8.16 21.15 -6.30
C ASN A 60 6.74 20.66 -6.68
N VAL A 61 6.44 19.39 -6.44
CA VAL A 61 5.09 18.83 -6.68
C VAL A 61 4.07 19.45 -5.71
N LEU A 62 4.43 19.58 -4.42
CA LEU A 62 3.58 20.23 -3.42
C LEU A 62 3.34 21.72 -3.73
N ALA A 63 4.28 22.40 -4.38
CA ALA A 63 4.14 23.77 -4.81
C ALA A 63 3.23 23.96 -6.05
N ARG A 64 2.82 22.86 -6.69
CA ARG A 64 1.95 22.86 -7.87
C ARG A 64 0.57 22.26 -7.55
N PRO A 65 -0.34 23.03 -6.95
CA PRO A 65 -1.60 22.52 -6.41
C PRO A 65 -2.49 21.86 -7.48
N LYS A 66 -2.44 22.31 -8.73
CA LYS A 66 -3.22 21.71 -9.82
C LYS A 66 -2.73 20.30 -10.17
N GLU A 67 -1.42 20.12 -10.30
CA GLU A 67 -0.82 18.82 -10.61
C GLU A 67 -1.00 17.84 -9.45
N LEU A 68 -0.86 18.34 -8.21
CA LEU A 68 -1.12 17.57 -7.00
C LEU A 68 -2.58 17.12 -6.92
N ALA A 69 -3.54 18.03 -7.17
CA ALA A 69 -4.97 17.70 -7.16
C ALA A 69 -5.33 16.67 -8.24
N LEU A 70 -4.75 16.78 -9.44
CA LEU A 70 -4.92 15.80 -10.51
C LEU A 70 -4.36 14.42 -10.12
N GLY A 71 -3.17 14.40 -9.51
CA GLY A 71 -2.56 13.17 -9.00
C GLY A 71 -3.39 12.51 -7.91
N ILE A 72 -3.88 13.29 -6.95
CA ILE A 72 -4.77 12.79 -5.88
C ILE A 72 -6.09 12.28 -6.46
N ALA A 73 -6.71 13.03 -7.37
CA ALA A 73 -7.95 12.61 -8.02
C ALA A 73 -7.75 11.31 -8.80
N GLY A 74 -6.67 11.19 -9.58
CA GLY A 74 -6.33 9.96 -10.29
C GLY A 74 -6.11 8.77 -9.35
N ALA A 75 -5.40 8.98 -8.25
CA ALA A 75 -5.19 7.95 -7.23
C ALA A 75 -6.51 7.53 -6.56
N LEU A 76 -7.40 8.47 -6.25
CA LEU A 76 -8.71 8.18 -5.69
C LEU A 76 -9.57 7.36 -6.65
N VAL A 77 -9.64 7.77 -7.93
CA VAL A 77 -10.39 7.04 -8.96
C VAL A 77 -9.84 5.61 -9.11
N LEU A 78 -8.52 5.45 -9.16
CA LEU A 78 -7.90 4.13 -9.26
C LEU A 78 -8.22 3.25 -8.06
N ASN A 79 -8.09 3.79 -6.84
CA ASN A 79 -8.38 3.04 -5.61
C ASN A 79 -9.86 2.66 -5.51
N LEU A 80 -10.77 3.57 -5.85
CA LEU A 80 -12.20 3.27 -5.90
C LEU A 80 -12.52 2.20 -6.94
N ALA A 81 -11.96 2.32 -8.14
CA ALA A 81 -12.17 1.34 -9.21
C ALA A 81 -11.66 -0.06 -8.79
N THR A 82 -10.50 -0.15 -8.13
CA THR A 82 -9.97 -1.44 -7.64
C THR A 82 -10.82 -2.03 -6.53
N GLY A 83 -11.29 -1.21 -5.59
CA GLY A 83 -12.19 -1.66 -4.51
C GLY A 83 -13.55 -2.13 -5.04
N LEU A 84 -14.14 -1.38 -5.98
CA LEU A 84 -15.38 -1.78 -6.65
C LEU A 84 -15.17 -3.04 -7.51
N GLY A 85 -14.00 -3.21 -8.12
CA GLY A 85 -13.63 -4.43 -8.82
C GLY A 85 -13.61 -5.65 -7.91
N PHE A 86 -13.12 -5.49 -6.68
CA PHE A 86 -13.18 -6.57 -5.68
C PHE A 86 -14.62 -6.85 -5.22
N TRP A 87 -15.41 -5.80 -5.01
CA TRP A 87 -16.85 -5.96 -4.72
C TRP A 87 -17.57 -6.72 -5.83
N ALA A 88 -17.32 -6.39 -7.10
CA ALA A 88 -17.87 -7.13 -8.23
C ALA A 88 -17.43 -8.60 -8.26
N ALA A 89 -16.19 -8.90 -7.86
CA ALA A 89 -15.73 -10.27 -7.73
C ALA A 89 -16.50 -11.04 -6.64
N LEU A 90 -16.81 -10.43 -5.50
CA LEU A 90 -17.67 -11.05 -4.47
C LEU A 90 -19.09 -11.29 -4.98
N MET A 91 -19.66 -10.34 -5.71
CA MET A 91 -20.99 -10.48 -6.33
C MET A 91 -21.04 -11.64 -7.34
N ALA A 92 -19.96 -11.86 -8.10
CA ALA A 92 -19.87 -12.98 -9.05
C ALA A 92 -19.96 -14.35 -8.35
N PHE A 93 -19.62 -14.42 -7.06
CA PHE A 93 -19.82 -15.62 -6.22
C PHE A 93 -21.16 -15.61 -5.46
N GLY A 94 -22.09 -14.71 -5.82
CA GLY A 94 -23.41 -14.62 -5.22
C GLY A 94 -23.42 -13.97 -3.82
N TYR A 95 -22.33 -13.33 -3.40
CA TYR A 95 -22.22 -12.71 -2.08
C TYR A 95 -22.46 -11.21 -2.17
N HIS A 96 -23.66 -10.79 -1.75
CA HIS A 96 -24.09 -9.39 -1.81
C HIS A 96 -23.64 -8.63 -0.56
N THR A 97 -22.71 -7.69 -0.75
CA THR A 97 -22.16 -6.83 0.30
C THR A 97 -22.38 -5.36 -0.04
N ASN A 98 -22.25 -4.47 0.94
CA ASN A 98 -22.24 -3.04 0.68
C ASN A 98 -20.97 -2.64 -0.08
N PRO A 99 -21.06 -1.98 -1.26
CA PRO A 99 -19.89 -1.62 -2.06
C PRO A 99 -18.92 -0.69 -1.33
N ALA A 100 -19.41 0.25 -0.52
CA ALA A 100 -18.56 1.18 0.22
C ALA A 100 -17.77 0.48 1.33
N GLU A 101 -18.42 -0.39 2.09
CA GLU A 101 -17.81 -1.18 3.15
C GLU A 101 -16.77 -2.14 2.57
N THR A 102 -17.13 -2.86 1.52
CA THR A 102 -16.22 -3.77 0.81
C THR A 102 -14.99 -3.04 0.27
N THR A 103 -15.20 -1.89 -0.36
CA THR A 103 -14.09 -1.06 -0.87
C THR A 103 -13.17 -0.61 0.25
N PHE A 104 -13.72 -0.18 1.38
CA PHE A 104 -12.92 0.26 2.52
C PHE A 104 -12.08 -0.87 3.11
N ILE A 105 -12.70 -2.03 3.38
CA ILE A 105 -11.99 -3.22 3.88
C ILE A 105 -10.92 -3.68 2.90
N PHE A 106 -11.25 -3.69 1.59
CA PHE A 106 -10.31 -4.03 0.54
C PHE A 106 -9.09 -3.12 0.54
N LEU A 107 -9.27 -1.80 0.59
CA LEU A 107 -8.16 -0.85 0.57
C LEU A 107 -7.24 -1.00 1.78
N LEU A 108 -7.81 -1.18 2.98
CA LEU A 108 -7.03 -1.44 4.18
C LEU A 108 -6.24 -2.75 4.08
N ALA A 109 -6.90 -3.83 3.73
CA ALA A 109 -6.27 -5.15 3.62
C ALA A 109 -5.21 -5.20 2.53
N ASN A 110 -5.48 -4.60 1.36
CA ASN A 110 -4.53 -4.51 0.26
C ASN A 110 -3.29 -3.67 0.63
N THR A 111 -3.46 -2.58 1.36
CA THR A 111 -2.36 -1.75 1.86
C THR A 111 -1.49 -2.52 2.84
N LEU A 112 -2.10 -3.22 3.80
CA LEU A 112 -1.38 -4.05 4.78
C LEU A 112 -0.64 -5.21 4.09
N GLY A 113 -1.29 -5.90 3.16
CA GLY A 113 -0.67 -6.99 2.41
C GLY A 113 0.51 -6.51 1.53
N SER A 114 0.39 -5.32 0.95
CA SER A 114 1.45 -4.73 0.13
C SER A 114 2.65 -4.23 0.94
N ALA A 115 2.50 -4.01 2.25
CA ALA A 115 3.61 -3.65 3.14
C ALA A 115 4.56 -4.83 3.43
N VAL A 116 4.13 -6.05 3.18
CA VAL A 116 4.99 -7.24 3.32
C VAL A 116 5.96 -7.31 2.12
N PRO A 117 7.28 -7.46 2.34
CA PRO A 117 8.27 -7.42 1.28
C PRO A 117 8.28 -8.73 0.47
N THR A 118 7.22 -8.97 -0.28
CA THR A 118 7.12 -10.07 -1.25
C THR A 118 7.08 -9.53 -2.67
N PRO A 119 7.66 -10.21 -3.67
CA PRO A 119 7.63 -9.77 -5.06
C PRO A 119 6.19 -9.56 -5.56
N GLY A 120 5.81 -8.30 -5.81
CA GLY A 120 4.46 -7.95 -6.25
C GLY A 120 3.36 -8.20 -5.22
N GLY A 121 3.69 -8.35 -3.93
CA GLY A 121 2.73 -8.66 -2.87
C GLY A 121 2.12 -10.07 -2.99
N LEU A 122 2.75 -10.97 -3.78
CA LEU A 122 2.24 -12.31 -4.01
C LEU A 122 2.23 -13.12 -2.72
N GLY A 123 1.10 -13.76 -2.44
CA GLY A 123 0.84 -14.53 -1.23
C GLY A 123 0.41 -13.66 -0.05
N ALA A 124 1.08 -12.54 0.20
CA ALA A 124 0.79 -11.68 1.35
C ALA A 124 -0.55 -10.93 1.19
N VAL A 125 -0.78 -10.31 0.05
CA VAL A 125 -2.05 -9.59 -0.23
C VAL A 125 -3.21 -10.56 -0.24
N GLU A 126 -3.05 -11.75 -0.85
CA GLU A 126 -4.08 -12.80 -0.89
C GLU A 126 -4.42 -13.29 0.52
N ALA A 127 -3.42 -13.53 1.34
CA ALA A 127 -3.63 -13.96 2.72
C ALA A 127 -4.35 -12.89 3.55
N VAL A 128 -3.90 -11.63 3.48
CA VAL A 128 -4.51 -10.54 4.25
C VAL A 128 -5.93 -10.25 3.79
N LEU A 129 -6.21 -10.22 2.47
CA LEU A 129 -7.57 -10.07 1.94
C LEU A 129 -8.48 -11.20 2.41
N SER A 130 -8.03 -12.44 2.27
CA SER A 130 -8.83 -13.61 2.68
C SER A 130 -9.16 -13.56 4.18
N VAL A 131 -8.19 -13.24 5.02
CA VAL A 131 -8.40 -13.10 6.47
C VAL A 131 -9.34 -11.93 6.79
N ALA A 132 -9.13 -10.76 6.16
CA ALA A 132 -9.94 -9.58 6.43
C ALA A 132 -11.41 -9.80 6.08
N PHE A 133 -11.70 -10.40 4.92
CA PHE A 133 -13.08 -10.68 4.51
C PHE A 133 -13.72 -11.83 5.30
N THR A 134 -12.94 -12.81 5.72
CA THR A 134 -13.43 -13.87 6.62
C THR A 134 -13.78 -13.30 8.00
N ALA A 135 -12.99 -12.36 8.51
CA ALA A 135 -13.24 -11.70 9.80
C ALA A 135 -14.54 -10.89 9.83
N VAL A 136 -15.01 -10.39 8.68
CA VAL A 136 -16.30 -9.69 8.56
C VAL A 136 -17.47 -10.63 8.15
N GLY A 137 -17.26 -11.94 8.26
CA GLY A 137 -18.34 -12.95 8.12
C GLY A 137 -18.52 -13.50 6.70
N ILE A 138 -17.63 -13.20 5.75
CA ILE A 138 -17.67 -13.84 4.43
C ILE A 138 -17.03 -15.23 4.54
N PRO A 139 -17.67 -16.31 4.04
CA PRO A 139 -17.08 -17.64 4.04
C PRO A 139 -15.68 -17.65 3.41
N SER A 140 -14.73 -18.31 4.05
CA SER A 140 -13.32 -18.31 3.62
C SER A 140 -13.13 -18.79 2.18
N SER A 141 -13.93 -19.77 1.75
CA SER A 141 -13.92 -20.25 0.36
C SER A 141 -14.29 -19.15 -0.65
N ILE A 142 -15.27 -18.31 -0.33
CA ILE A 142 -15.68 -17.17 -1.18
C ILE A 142 -14.63 -16.05 -1.12
N ALA A 143 -14.14 -15.71 0.07
CA ALA A 143 -13.12 -14.70 0.24
C ALA A 143 -11.84 -15.04 -0.56
N VAL A 144 -11.36 -16.28 -0.48
CA VAL A 144 -10.20 -16.75 -1.26
C VAL A 144 -10.49 -16.73 -2.76
N SER A 145 -11.64 -17.26 -3.20
CA SER A 145 -12.00 -17.33 -4.62
C SER A 145 -12.14 -15.94 -5.22
N ALA A 146 -12.82 -15.02 -4.55
CA ALA A 146 -12.95 -13.62 -5.01
C ALA A 146 -11.58 -12.93 -5.08
N THR A 147 -10.72 -13.16 -4.10
CA THR A 147 -9.34 -12.62 -4.10
C THR A 147 -8.55 -13.13 -5.29
N LEU A 148 -8.61 -14.41 -5.61
CA LEU A 148 -7.90 -14.98 -6.76
C LEU A 148 -8.44 -14.45 -8.08
N VAL A 149 -9.76 -14.39 -8.28
CA VAL A 149 -10.38 -13.83 -9.48
C VAL A 149 -9.99 -12.36 -9.64
N TYR A 150 -10.07 -11.57 -8.56
CA TYR A 150 -9.64 -10.19 -8.58
C TYR A 150 -8.16 -10.06 -8.99
N ARG A 151 -7.27 -10.87 -8.42
CA ARG A 151 -5.83 -10.86 -8.75
C ARG A 151 -5.58 -11.23 -10.20
N ILE A 152 -6.28 -12.21 -10.73
CA ILE A 152 -6.18 -12.56 -12.16
C ILE A 152 -6.58 -11.35 -13.02
N ALA A 153 -7.73 -10.74 -12.74
CA ALA A 153 -8.25 -9.63 -13.53
C ALA A 153 -7.41 -8.34 -13.39
N PHE A 154 -7.04 -7.96 -12.17
CA PHE A 154 -6.43 -6.65 -11.89
C PHE A 154 -4.91 -6.67 -11.73
N TYR A 155 -4.29 -7.82 -11.57
CA TYR A 155 -2.84 -7.95 -11.46
C TYR A 155 -2.26 -8.70 -12.68
N TRP A 156 -2.64 -9.96 -12.89
CA TRP A 156 -2.04 -10.79 -13.93
C TRP A 156 -2.38 -10.33 -15.34
N LEU A 157 -3.61 -9.89 -15.60
CA LEU A 157 -4.02 -9.42 -16.93
C LEU A 157 -3.30 -8.13 -17.35
N ARG A 158 -2.86 -7.31 -16.40
CA ARG A 158 -2.08 -6.10 -16.70
C ARG A 158 -0.73 -6.39 -17.34
N ILE A 159 -0.11 -7.53 -17.04
CA ILE A 159 1.21 -7.90 -17.57
C ILE A 159 1.18 -8.08 -19.09
N PRO A 160 0.34 -8.96 -19.67
CA PRO A 160 0.28 -9.11 -21.11
C PRO A 160 -0.23 -7.86 -21.83
N VAL A 161 -1.20 -7.14 -21.25
CA VAL A 161 -1.70 -5.88 -21.81
C VAL A 161 -0.60 -4.83 -21.85
N GLY A 162 0.17 -4.69 -20.79
CA GLY A 162 1.33 -3.78 -20.75
C GLY A 162 2.41 -4.17 -21.75
N ALA A 163 2.72 -5.45 -21.87
CA ALA A 163 3.70 -5.95 -22.85
C ALA A 163 3.25 -5.67 -24.30
N LEU A 164 1.98 -5.88 -24.61
CA LEU A 164 1.41 -5.55 -25.91
C LEU A 164 1.44 -4.05 -26.21
N ALA A 165 1.09 -3.22 -25.21
CA ALA A 165 1.15 -1.77 -25.35
C ALA A 165 2.59 -1.28 -25.58
N MET A 166 3.57 -1.80 -24.86
CA MET A 166 5.00 -1.48 -25.06
C MET A 166 5.45 -1.86 -26.48
N LYS A 167 5.12 -3.08 -26.92
CA LYS A 167 5.46 -3.53 -28.27
C LYS A 167 4.82 -2.66 -29.35
N TRP A 168 3.58 -2.23 -29.13
CA TRP A 168 2.88 -1.34 -30.07
C TRP A 168 3.55 0.04 -30.13
N LEU A 169 3.94 0.63 -29.00
CA LEU A 169 4.66 1.90 -28.92
C LEU A 169 6.02 1.84 -29.62
N ASP A 170 6.77 0.76 -29.40
CA ASP A 170 8.06 0.51 -30.04
C ASP A 170 7.93 0.41 -31.58
N MET A 171 6.93 -0.33 -32.07
CA MET A 171 6.65 -0.45 -33.51
C MET A 171 6.29 0.88 -34.17
N HIS A 172 5.77 1.87 -33.42
CA HIS A 172 5.41 3.18 -33.93
C HIS A 172 6.45 4.27 -33.64
N ASN A 173 7.65 3.89 -33.15
CA ASN A 173 8.75 4.80 -32.77
C ASN A 173 8.30 5.93 -31.83
N LEU A 174 7.41 5.61 -30.88
CA LEU A 174 6.90 6.55 -29.89
C LEU A 174 7.71 6.52 -28.57
N ILE A 175 8.61 5.55 -28.42
CA ILE A 175 9.58 5.40 -27.33
C ILE A 175 10.92 4.95 -27.90
#